data_c8940e312dca923f0c02190c096cc7ff
#
_entry.id   c8940e312dca923f0c02190c096cc7ff
#
_cell.length_a   1.000
_cell.length_b   1.000
_cell.length_c   1.000
_cell.angle_alpha   90.00
_cell.angle_beta   90.00
_cell.angle_gamma   90.00
#
_symmetry.space_group_name_H-M   'P 1'
#
loop_
_entity.id
_entity.type
_entity.pdbx_description
1 polymer ?
#
loop_
_entity_poly.entity_id
_entity_poly.type
_entity_poly.pdbx_seq_one_letter_code
_entity_poly.pdbx_strand_id
1 'polypeptide(L)'
;MQDWAIFTGDIVKSSAMTRAGLNAVFDRLQDAAEAIAQWQDAPAYLTRFRGDGWQLAVRPGLTFRAALTLRAAVRRGDKTADTRIAIGIGQAHLAGSTLADADGDALVASGHALDTMPRNRRFSAPAAPLALRCALPLADRLATGWTQRQAEVTYYMLAPDRPVQTALAERLALTQQSVQGHVEAAGVDEVLEICEMLEST
;
A
#
# COMPACT_ATOMS: atom_id res chain seq x y z
N MET A 1 5.74 20.10 -14.16
CA MET A 1 5.67 18.67 -13.81
C MET A 1 6.24 18.49 -12.41
N GLN A 2 5.71 17.60 -11.63
CA GLN A 2 6.10 17.32 -10.25
C GLN A 2 6.43 15.84 -10.14
N ASP A 3 7.36 15.49 -9.23
CA ASP A 3 7.68 14.09 -8.95
C ASP A 3 6.57 13.41 -8.15
N TRP A 4 6.19 12.24 -8.63
CA TRP A 4 5.21 11.36 -8.00
C TRP A 4 5.73 9.93 -7.95
N ALA A 5 5.30 9.21 -6.95
CA ALA A 5 5.33 7.75 -6.96
C ALA A 5 3.96 7.26 -7.45
N ILE A 6 3.93 6.70 -8.64
CA ILE A 6 2.72 6.10 -9.21
C ILE A 6 2.73 4.62 -8.90
N PHE A 7 1.66 4.20 -8.28
CA PHE A 7 1.38 2.81 -7.97
C PHE A 7 0.44 2.26 -9.03
N THR A 8 0.81 1.17 -9.65
CA THR A 8 -0.06 0.40 -10.53
C THR A 8 -0.19 -1.00 -9.93
N GLY A 9 -1.41 -1.44 -9.68
CA GLY A 9 -1.65 -2.72 -9.02
C GLY A 9 -2.80 -3.50 -9.60
N ASP A 10 -2.87 -4.76 -9.22
CA ASP A 10 -3.99 -5.66 -9.50
C ASP A 10 -4.32 -6.52 -8.27
N ILE A 11 -5.53 -7.09 -8.26
CA ILE A 11 -5.98 -7.95 -7.17
C ILE A 11 -5.64 -9.40 -7.50
N VAL A 12 -4.89 -10.03 -6.61
CA VAL A 12 -4.44 -11.42 -6.77
C VAL A 12 -5.64 -12.36 -6.77
N LYS A 13 -5.74 -13.23 -7.81
CA LYS A 13 -6.82 -14.20 -7.99
C LYS A 13 -8.22 -13.57 -8.04
N SER A 14 -8.35 -12.36 -8.55
CA SER A 14 -9.61 -11.62 -8.69
C SER A 14 -10.69 -12.44 -9.41
N SER A 15 -10.30 -13.26 -10.40
CA SER A 15 -11.22 -14.15 -11.14
C SER A 15 -11.91 -15.22 -10.27
N ALA A 16 -11.36 -15.53 -9.10
CA ALA A 16 -11.95 -16.47 -8.14
C ALA A 16 -12.85 -15.76 -7.10
N MET A 17 -12.88 -14.43 -7.11
CA MET A 17 -13.69 -13.63 -6.18
C MET A 17 -15.10 -13.44 -6.72
N THR A 18 -16.07 -13.34 -5.80
CA THR A 18 -17.39 -12.81 -6.16
C THR A 18 -17.28 -11.30 -6.46
N ARG A 19 -18.24 -10.76 -7.23
CA ARG A 19 -18.30 -9.33 -7.50
C ARG A 19 -18.37 -8.50 -6.20
N ALA A 20 -19.14 -8.95 -5.23
CA ALA A 20 -19.23 -8.31 -3.90
C ALA A 20 -17.89 -8.34 -3.17
N GLY A 21 -17.18 -9.48 -3.17
CA GLY A 21 -15.86 -9.61 -2.57
C GLY A 21 -14.82 -8.69 -3.21
N LEU A 22 -14.81 -8.60 -4.54
CA LEU A 22 -13.92 -7.69 -5.25
C LEU A 22 -14.24 -6.23 -4.95
N ASN A 23 -15.51 -5.85 -4.91
CA ASN A 23 -15.90 -4.48 -4.55
C ASN A 23 -15.46 -4.14 -3.12
N ALA A 24 -15.64 -5.05 -2.16
CA ALA A 24 -15.17 -4.85 -0.78
C ALA A 24 -13.63 -4.68 -0.67
N VAL A 25 -12.85 -5.27 -1.59
CA VAL A 25 -11.40 -4.98 -1.70
C VAL A 25 -11.17 -3.55 -2.17
N PHE A 26 -11.92 -3.09 -3.18
CA PHE A 26 -11.79 -1.72 -3.68
C PHE A 26 -12.24 -0.68 -2.65
N ASP A 27 -13.28 -0.96 -1.85
CA ASP A 27 -13.71 -0.08 -0.76
C ASP A 27 -12.56 0.11 0.25
N ARG A 28 -11.85 -0.97 0.60
CA ARG A 28 -10.68 -0.89 1.50
C ARG A 28 -9.47 -0.19 0.89
N LEU A 29 -9.27 -0.30 -0.42
CA LEU A 29 -8.25 0.48 -1.13
C LEU A 29 -8.62 1.97 -1.14
N GLN A 30 -9.91 2.29 -1.27
CA GLN A 30 -10.40 3.66 -1.18
C GLN A 30 -10.16 4.25 0.22
N ASP A 31 -10.49 3.52 1.30
CA ASP A 31 -10.18 3.92 2.68
C ASP A 31 -8.69 4.24 2.85
N ALA A 32 -7.81 3.38 2.29
CA ALA A 32 -6.37 3.57 2.38
C ALA A 32 -5.90 4.77 1.55
N ALA A 33 -6.46 4.99 0.37
CA ALA A 33 -6.16 6.14 -0.48
C ALA A 33 -6.55 7.46 0.19
N GLU A 34 -7.71 7.49 0.87
CA GLU A 34 -8.17 8.66 1.64
C GLU A 34 -7.25 8.96 2.82
N ALA A 35 -6.80 7.94 3.56
CA ALA A 35 -5.81 8.10 4.61
C ALA A 35 -4.49 8.64 4.07
N ILE A 36 -3.96 8.07 2.98
CA ILE A 36 -2.73 8.52 2.33
C ILE A 36 -2.87 9.96 1.83
N ALA A 37 -4.02 10.34 1.28
CA ALA A 37 -4.28 11.70 0.82
C ALA A 37 -4.17 12.73 1.97
N GLN A 38 -4.66 12.37 3.16
CA GLN A 38 -4.50 13.19 4.36
C GLN A 38 -3.03 13.30 4.78
N TRP A 39 -2.27 12.20 4.77
CA TRP A 39 -0.86 12.20 5.19
C TRP A 39 0.04 13.02 4.26
N GLN A 40 -0.27 13.06 2.98
CA GLN A 40 0.51 13.79 1.98
C GLN A 40 0.02 15.22 1.69
N ASP A 41 -1.06 15.64 2.36
CA ASP A 41 -1.75 16.93 2.09
C ASP A 41 -1.99 17.16 0.60
N ALA A 42 -2.43 16.10 -0.09
CA ALA A 42 -2.72 16.12 -1.53
C ALA A 42 -3.61 14.93 -1.92
N PRO A 43 -4.44 15.05 -2.97
CA PRO A 43 -5.23 13.92 -3.46
C PRO A 43 -4.36 12.73 -3.85
N ALA A 44 -4.80 11.51 -3.54
CA ALA A 44 -4.11 10.28 -3.94
C ALA A 44 -4.61 9.71 -5.29
N TYR A 45 -5.73 10.20 -5.82
CA TYR A 45 -6.26 9.85 -7.15
C TYR A 45 -6.44 8.35 -7.39
N LEU A 46 -7.00 7.60 -6.41
CA LEU A 46 -7.28 6.19 -6.65
C LEU A 46 -8.19 6.02 -7.86
N THR A 47 -7.69 5.30 -8.86
CA THR A 47 -8.40 5.05 -10.12
C THR A 47 -8.46 3.56 -10.37
N ARG A 48 -9.67 3.00 -10.50
CA ARG A 48 -9.89 1.61 -10.89
C ARG A 48 -9.97 1.50 -12.42
N PHE A 49 -9.28 0.51 -12.99
CA PHE A 49 -9.34 0.23 -14.43
C PHE A 49 -9.35 -1.28 -14.71
N ARG A 50 -9.91 -1.68 -15.86
CA ARG A 50 -9.88 -3.07 -16.36
C ARG A 50 -10.23 -4.15 -15.32
N GLY A 51 -11.35 -3.95 -14.60
CA GLY A 51 -11.88 -4.97 -13.69
C GLY A 51 -11.20 -4.99 -12.33
N ASP A 52 -9.99 -5.50 -12.22
CA ASP A 52 -9.23 -5.70 -10.97
C ASP A 52 -7.97 -4.83 -10.85
N GLY A 53 -7.66 -4.07 -11.90
CA GLY A 53 -6.54 -3.14 -11.91
C GLY A 53 -6.88 -1.83 -11.21
N TRP A 54 -5.86 -1.21 -10.62
CA TRP A 54 -5.97 0.08 -9.96
C TRP A 54 -4.66 0.89 -10.06
N GLN A 55 -4.78 2.20 -9.94
CA GLN A 55 -3.66 3.13 -9.85
C GLN A 55 -3.87 4.12 -8.71
N LEU A 56 -2.77 4.62 -8.16
CA LEU A 56 -2.74 5.61 -7.10
C LEU A 56 -1.52 6.50 -7.25
N ALA A 57 -1.65 7.80 -6.94
CA ALA A 57 -0.53 8.74 -6.90
C ALA A 57 -0.15 9.05 -5.44
N VAL A 58 1.13 8.92 -5.13
CA VAL A 58 1.68 9.13 -3.77
C VAL A 58 2.87 10.08 -3.85
N ARG A 59 3.06 10.92 -2.85
CA ARG A 59 4.29 11.72 -2.71
C ARG A 59 5.49 10.78 -2.54
N PRO A 60 6.63 11.02 -3.23
CA PRO A 60 7.77 10.10 -3.22
C PRO A 60 8.25 9.70 -1.82
N GLY A 61 8.27 10.63 -0.87
CA GLY A 61 8.67 10.35 0.52
C GLY A 61 7.82 9.29 1.21
N LEU A 62 6.52 9.21 0.90
CA LEU A 62 5.59 8.25 1.53
C LEU A 62 5.52 6.89 0.81
N THR A 63 6.34 6.66 -0.22
CA THR A 63 6.23 5.48 -1.10
C THR A 63 6.22 4.16 -0.33
N PHE A 64 7.13 3.94 0.59
CA PHE A 64 7.25 2.68 1.32
C PHE A 64 6.07 2.46 2.26
N ARG A 65 5.73 3.47 3.06
CA ARG A 65 4.59 3.46 3.98
C ARG A 65 3.28 3.19 3.24
N ALA A 66 3.03 3.92 2.17
CA ALA A 66 1.82 3.76 1.35
C ALA A 66 1.70 2.37 0.74
N ALA A 67 2.81 1.78 0.24
CA ALA A 67 2.80 0.43 -0.32
C ALA A 67 2.33 -0.61 0.71
N LEU A 68 2.86 -0.53 1.93
CA LEU A 68 2.47 -1.43 3.02
C LEU A 68 1.06 -1.16 3.52
N THR A 69 0.63 0.10 3.61
CA THR A 69 -0.73 0.49 3.99
C THR A 69 -1.77 -0.07 3.03
N LEU A 70 -1.57 0.08 1.72
CA LEU A 70 -2.46 -0.47 0.69
C LEU A 70 -2.57 -1.99 0.78
N ARG A 71 -1.44 -2.67 0.95
CA ARG A 71 -1.44 -4.13 1.08
C ARG A 71 -2.09 -4.59 2.39
N ALA A 72 -1.83 -3.91 3.51
CA ALA A 72 -2.48 -4.17 4.79
C ALA A 72 -4.00 -3.94 4.71
N ALA A 73 -4.44 -2.89 4.02
CA ALA A 73 -5.86 -2.60 3.79
C ALA A 73 -6.57 -3.75 3.05
N VAL A 74 -5.96 -4.29 2.00
CA VAL A 74 -6.54 -5.44 1.27
C VAL A 74 -6.61 -6.67 2.19
N ARG A 75 -5.52 -7.00 2.88
CA ARG A 75 -5.40 -8.23 3.68
C ARG A 75 -6.21 -8.22 4.98
N ARG A 76 -6.49 -7.04 5.57
CA ARG A 76 -7.31 -6.93 6.79
C ARG A 76 -8.75 -7.41 6.61
N GLY A 77 -9.26 -7.41 5.39
CA GLY A 77 -10.65 -7.81 5.12
C GLY A 77 -10.84 -9.31 4.89
N ASP A 78 -9.86 -9.95 4.26
CA ASP A 78 -9.89 -11.39 3.97
C ASP A 78 -8.45 -11.90 3.87
N LYS A 79 -8.13 -12.96 4.61
CA LYS A 79 -6.80 -13.60 4.61
C LYS A 79 -6.35 -14.11 3.22
N THR A 80 -7.29 -14.34 2.32
CA THR A 80 -7.02 -14.82 0.96
C THR A 80 -6.87 -13.68 -0.04
N ALA A 81 -7.34 -12.47 0.29
CA ALA A 81 -7.18 -11.30 -0.54
C ALA A 81 -5.74 -10.76 -0.47
N ASP A 82 -5.17 -10.43 -1.61
CA ASP A 82 -3.86 -9.78 -1.72
C ASP A 82 -3.83 -8.93 -2.99
N THR A 83 -2.85 -8.04 -3.10
CA THR A 83 -2.65 -7.20 -4.27
C THR A 83 -1.20 -7.19 -4.69
N ARG A 84 -0.94 -7.15 -5.99
CA ARG A 84 0.38 -6.80 -6.53
C ARG A 84 0.46 -5.29 -6.67
N ILE A 85 1.60 -4.72 -6.37
CA ILE A 85 1.85 -3.28 -6.37
C ILE A 85 3.20 -3.02 -7.05
N ALA A 86 3.15 -2.39 -8.21
CA ALA A 86 4.33 -1.91 -8.91
C ALA A 86 4.42 -0.39 -8.79
N ILE A 87 5.63 0.13 -8.63
CA ILE A 87 5.87 1.54 -8.31
C ILE A 87 6.84 2.13 -9.32
N GLY A 88 6.43 3.22 -9.94
CA GLY A 88 7.28 4.10 -10.74
C GLY A 88 7.43 5.45 -10.05
N ILE A 89 8.66 5.93 -9.87
CA ILE A 89 8.95 7.25 -9.29
C ILE A 89 9.55 8.14 -10.36
N GLY A 90 9.02 9.33 -10.52
CA GLY A 90 9.48 10.31 -11.49
C GLY A 90 8.43 11.35 -11.83
N GLN A 91 8.64 12.04 -12.94
CA GLN A 91 7.73 13.07 -13.41
C GLN A 91 6.39 12.47 -13.83
N ALA A 92 5.31 13.08 -13.34
CA ALA A 92 3.96 12.84 -13.82
C ALA A 92 3.15 14.14 -13.90
N HIS A 93 2.28 14.20 -14.89
CA HIS A 93 1.26 15.23 -15.02
C HIS A 93 -0.09 14.64 -14.65
N LEU A 94 -0.63 15.11 -13.54
CA LEU A 94 -1.93 14.65 -13.03
C LEU A 94 -2.98 15.68 -13.44
N ALA A 95 -3.69 15.41 -14.53
CA ALA A 95 -4.74 16.27 -15.04
C ALA A 95 -6.11 15.81 -14.48
N GLY A 96 -6.80 16.68 -13.75
CA GLY A 96 -8.14 16.39 -13.26
C GLY A 96 -8.20 15.65 -11.91
N SER A 97 -9.27 14.88 -11.70
CA SER A 97 -9.58 14.21 -10.43
C SER A 97 -9.25 12.71 -10.42
N THR A 98 -8.75 12.16 -11.54
CA THR A 98 -8.39 10.75 -11.70
C THR A 98 -7.07 10.62 -12.44
N LEU A 99 -6.48 9.42 -12.45
CA LEU A 99 -5.30 9.11 -13.24
C LEU A 99 -5.61 8.64 -14.68
N ALA A 100 -6.87 8.69 -15.11
CA ALA A 100 -7.26 8.24 -16.45
C ALA A 100 -6.60 9.05 -17.56
N ASP A 101 -6.44 10.35 -17.35
CA ASP A 101 -5.82 11.30 -18.28
C ASP A 101 -4.41 11.74 -17.85
N ALA A 102 -3.83 11.02 -16.89
CA ALA A 102 -2.49 11.30 -16.41
C ALA A 102 -1.43 10.72 -17.37
N ASP A 103 -0.31 11.43 -17.51
CA ASP A 103 0.84 11.00 -18.31
C ASP A 103 2.16 11.21 -17.56
N GLY A 104 3.22 10.62 -18.06
CA GLY A 104 4.57 10.79 -17.55
C GLY A 104 5.34 9.49 -17.31
N ASP A 105 6.62 9.63 -17.08
CA ASP A 105 7.55 8.51 -16.95
C ASP A 105 7.21 7.59 -15.77
N ALA A 106 6.69 8.16 -14.67
CA ALA A 106 6.31 7.38 -13.50
C ALA A 106 5.15 6.39 -13.79
N LEU A 107 4.16 6.79 -14.63
CA LEU A 107 3.07 5.91 -15.04
C LEU A 107 3.60 4.77 -15.93
N VAL A 108 4.43 5.09 -16.93
CA VAL A 108 5.03 4.09 -17.81
C VAL A 108 5.88 3.10 -17.02
N ALA A 109 6.71 3.60 -16.10
CA ALA A 109 7.60 2.79 -15.27
C ALA A 109 6.79 1.84 -14.35
N SER A 110 5.71 2.32 -13.71
CA SER A 110 4.88 1.49 -12.84
C SER A 110 4.11 0.42 -13.61
N GLY A 111 3.57 0.75 -14.78
CA GLY A 111 2.90 -0.21 -15.67
C GLY A 111 3.86 -1.33 -16.12
N HIS A 112 5.03 -0.96 -16.65
CA HIS A 112 6.04 -1.94 -17.07
C HIS A 112 6.54 -2.81 -15.89
N ALA A 113 6.72 -2.22 -14.70
CA ALA A 113 7.12 -2.95 -13.51
C ALA A 113 6.04 -3.97 -13.06
N LEU A 114 4.75 -3.68 -13.26
CA LEU A 114 3.67 -4.63 -12.97
C LEU A 114 3.65 -5.78 -13.99
N ASP A 115 3.79 -5.47 -15.28
CA ASP A 115 3.78 -6.46 -16.36
C ASP A 115 4.93 -7.46 -16.24
N THR A 116 6.10 -6.99 -15.79
CA THR A 116 7.32 -7.80 -15.64
C THR A 116 7.50 -8.40 -14.25
N MET A 117 6.58 -8.11 -13.31
CA MET A 117 6.69 -8.59 -11.93
C MET A 117 6.57 -10.12 -11.84
N PRO A 118 7.53 -10.82 -11.20
CA PRO A 118 7.44 -12.25 -10.95
C PRO A 118 6.18 -12.62 -10.15
N ARG A 119 5.54 -13.75 -10.50
CA ARG A 119 4.27 -14.20 -9.88
C ARG A 119 4.32 -14.38 -8.36
N ASN A 120 5.49 -14.65 -7.81
CA ASN A 120 5.71 -14.83 -6.37
C ASN A 120 6.02 -13.51 -5.64
N ARG A 121 6.03 -12.39 -6.34
CA ARG A 121 6.23 -11.05 -5.76
C ARG A 121 4.91 -10.29 -5.66
N ARG A 122 4.87 -9.39 -4.69
CA ARG A 122 3.76 -8.44 -4.50
C ARG A 122 4.20 -6.99 -4.61
N PHE A 123 5.50 -6.72 -4.45
CA PHE A 123 6.07 -5.41 -4.67
C PHE A 123 7.14 -5.43 -5.76
N SER A 124 7.14 -4.40 -6.61
CA SER A 124 8.17 -4.16 -7.63
C SER A 124 8.39 -2.66 -7.82
N ALA A 125 9.64 -2.22 -7.74
CA ALA A 125 10.05 -0.84 -7.99
C ALA A 125 11.47 -0.83 -8.58
N PRO A 126 11.68 -1.35 -9.81
CA PRO A 126 13.02 -1.62 -10.33
C PRO A 126 13.86 -0.36 -10.56
N ALA A 127 13.22 0.78 -10.84
CA ALA A 127 13.86 2.07 -11.07
C ALA A 127 13.89 2.98 -9.83
N ALA A 128 13.41 2.51 -8.68
CA ALA A 128 13.39 3.30 -7.45
C ALA A 128 14.80 3.48 -6.84
N PRO A 129 15.00 4.45 -5.93
CA PRO A 129 16.24 4.59 -5.15
C PRO A 129 16.66 3.28 -4.48
N LEU A 130 17.97 3.10 -4.34
CA LEU A 130 18.54 1.83 -3.84
C LEU A 130 17.96 1.40 -2.49
N ALA A 131 17.80 2.33 -1.55
CA ALA A 131 17.24 2.04 -0.23
C ALA A 131 15.84 1.40 -0.32
N LEU A 132 14.95 1.97 -1.13
CA LEU A 132 13.61 1.42 -1.36
C LEU A 132 13.67 0.04 -2.03
N ARG A 133 14.56 -0.14 -3.02
CA ARG A 133 14.77 -1.44 -3.70
C ARG A 133 15.29 -2.52 -2.76
N CYS A 134 16.06 -2.17 -1.75
CA CYS A 134 16.52 -3.09 -0.71
C CYS A 134 15.42 -3.42 0.32
N ALA A 135 14.62 -2.42 0.72
CA ALA A 135 13.56 -2.59 1.72
C ALA A 135 12.36 -3.40 1.21
N LEU A 136 11.91 -3.15 -0.02
CA LEU A 136 10.70 -3.76 -0.58
C LEU A 136 10.69 -5.30 -0.60
N PRO A 137 11.77 -6.03 -0.96
CA PRO A 137 11.77 -7.49 -0.91
C PRO A 137 11.58 -8.08 0.49
N LEU A 138 12.14 -7.43 1.52
CA LEU A 138 11.98 -7.84 2.91
C LEU A 138 10.57 -7.54 3.40
N ALA A 139 10.06 -6.34 3.10
CA ALA A 139 8.70 -5.95 3.39
C ALA A 139 7.67 -6.85 2.69
N ASP A 140 7.93 -7.27 1.43
CA ASP A 140 7.09 -8.23 0.71
C ASP A 140 7.03 -9.58 1.44
N ARG A 141 8.17 -10.09 1.87
CA ARG A 141 8.25 -11.35 2.62
C ARG A 141 7.50 -11.24 3.95
N LEU A 142 7.70 -10.15 4.69
CA LEU A 142 7.04 -9.88 5.97
C LEU A 142 5.52 -9.82 5.79
N ALA A 143 5.04 -8.94 4.91
CA ALA A 143 3.62 -8.74 4.67
C ALA A 143 2.92 -9.99 4.10
N THR A 144 3.63 -10.86 3.39
CA THR A 144 3.09 -12.15 2.93
C THR A 144 2.75 -13.07 4.11
N GLY A 145 3.50 -12.97 5.22
CA GLY A 145 3.27 -13.72 6.44
C GLY A 145 2.12 -13.21 7.32
N TRP A 146 1.64 -11.99 7.12
CA TRP A 146 0.60 -11.41 7.98
C TRP A 146 -0.69 -12.22 7.95
N THR A 147 -1.21 -12.50 9.13
CA THR A 147 -2.60 -12.91 9.31
C THR A 147 -3.52 -11.72 9.05
N GLN A 148 -4.82 -11.97 8.91
CA GLN A 148 -5.82 -10.91 8.75
C GLN A 148 -5.76 -9.89 9.89
N ARG A 149 -5.63 -10.37 11.14
CA ARG A 149 -5.58 -9.50 12.32
C ARG A 149 -4.26 -8.72 12.42
N GLN A 150 -3.14 -9.33 12.06
CA GLN A 150 -1.86 -8.63 11.95
C GLN A 150 -1.91 -7.53 10.89
N ALA A 151 -2.49 -7.81 9.71
CA ALA A 151 -2.67 -6.81 8.68
C ALA A 151 -3.58 -5.65 9.15
N GLU A 152 -4.63 -5.94 9.92
CA GLU A 152 -5.51 -4.92 10.48
C GLU A 152 -4.79 -4.02 11.50
N VAL A 153 -4.05 -4.61 12.44
CA VAL A 153 -3.24 -3.85 13.40
C VAL A 153 -2.19 -3.03 12.65
N THR A 154 -1.46 -3.62 11.71
CA THR A 154 -0.45 -2.92 10.90
C THR A 154 -1.04 -1.73 10.14
N TYR A 155 -2.23 -1.89 9.55
CA TYR A 155 -2.90 -0.81 8.82
C TYR A 155 -3.07 0.45 9.67
N TYR A 156 -3.52 0.31 10.92
CA TYR A 156 -3.69 1.45 11.81
C TYR A 156 -2.37 1.99 12.37
N MET A 157 -1.42 1.10 12.62
CA MET A 157 -0.11 1.49 13.16
C MET A 157 0.79 2.18 12.13
N LEU A 158 0.53 2.01 10.84
CA LEU A 158 1.25 2.70 9.77
C LEU A 158 0.87 4.18 9.62
N ALA A 159 -0.21 4.66 10.23
CA ALA A 159 -0.55 6.09 10.21
C ALA A 159 0.58 6.92 10.86
N PRO A 160 0.99 8.07 10.27
CA PRO A 160 1.98 8.96 10.89
C PRO A 160 1.56 9.41 12.29
N ASP A 161 0.26 9.68 12.48
CA ASP A 161 -0.42 10.01 13.74
C ASP A 161 -1.04 8.76 14.40
N ARG A 162 -0.32 7.64 14.34
CA ARG A 162 -0.81 6.33 14.78
C ARG A 162 -1.42 6.35 16.19
N PRO A 163 -2.50 5.61 16.42
CA PRO A 163 -3.12 5.53 17.75
C PRO A 163 -2.17 4.85 18.75
N VAL A 164 -2.27 5.22 20.00
CA VAL A 164 -1.65 4.45 21.09
C VAL A 164 -2.31 3.06 21.14
N GLN A 165 -1.55 2.05 21.54
CA GLN A 165 -2.02 0.66 21.51
C GLN A 165 -3.27 0.40 22.36
N THR A 166 -3.48 1.14 23.44
CA THR A 166 -4.70 1.06 24.25
C THR A 166 -5.95 1.50 23.47
N ALA A 167 -5.87 2.64 22.78
CA ALA A 167 -6.96 3.13 21.93
C ALA A 167 -7.22 2.19 20.74
N LEU A 168 -6.16 1.62 20.15
CA LEU A 168 -6.30 0.64 19.10
C LEU A 168 -6.96 -0.66 19.60
N ALA A 169 -6.62 -1.09 20.82
CA ALA A 169 -7.24 -2.26 21.45
C ALA A 169 -8.76 -2.08 21.64
N GLU A 170 -9.18 -0.92 22.14
CA GLU A 170 -10.60 -0.55 22.27
C GLU A 170 -11.30 -0.56 20.90
N ARG A 171 -10.70 0.09 19.90
CA ARG A 171 -11.24 0.16 18.52
C ARG A 171 -11.44 -1.21 17.88
N LEU A 172 -10.52 -2.16 18.13
CA LEU A 172 -10.53 -3.48 17.52
C LEU A 172 -11.22 -4.57 18.41
N ALA A 173 -11.75 -4.18 19.57
CA ALA A 173 -12.27 -5.09 20.57
C ALA A 173 -11.25 -6.18 20.98
N LEU A 174 -10.00 -5.75 21.21
CA LEU A 174 -8.88 -6.58 21.64
C LEU A 174 -8.38 -6.14 23.02
N THR A 175 -7.50 -6.94 23.62
CA THR A 175 -6.70 -6.49 24.76
C THR A 175 -5.43 -5.78 24.26
N GLN A 176 -4.86 -4.88 25.08
CA GLN A 176 -3.58 -4.25 24.75
C GLN A 176 -2.47 -5.28 24.52
N GLN A 177 -2.42 -6.33 25.32
CA GLN A 177 -1.45 -7.43 25.13
C GLN A 177 -1.61 -8.13 23.78
N SER A 178 -2.86 -8.32 23.30
CA SER A 178 -3.09 -8.88 21.98
C SER A 178 -2.63 -7.96 20.87
N VAL A 179 -2.85 -6.64 21.01
CA VAL A 179 -2.33 -5.64 20.06
C VAL A 179 -0.81 -5.67 20.03
N GLN A 180 -0.15 -5.65 21.20
CA GLN A 180 1.31 -5.75 21.30
C GLN A 180 1.84 -7.01 20.61
N GLY A 181 1.24 -8.17 20.89
CA GLY A 181 1.64 -9.43 20.25
C GLY A 181 1.44 -9.43 18.72
N HIS A 182 0.42 -8.71 18.20
CA HIS A 182 0.26 -8.55 16.75
C HIS A 182 1.30 -7.58 16.17
N VAL A 183 1.63 -6.48 16.85
CA VAL A 183 2.69 -5.53 16.47
C VAL A 183 4.02 -6.26 16.33
N GLU A 184 4.44 -7.00 17.37
CA GLU A 184 5.69 -7.77 17.38
C GLU A 184 5.71 -8.84 16.27
N ALA A 185 4.67 -9.66 16.19
CA ALA A 185 4.62 -10.76 15.21
C ALA A 185 4.48 -10.28 13.75
N ALA A 186 4.00 -9.07 13.52
CA ALA A 186 3.92 -8.46 12.21
C ALA A 186 5.17 -7.65 11.82
N GLY A 187 6.11 -7.42 12.75
CA GLY A 187 7.30 -6.61 12.53
C GLY A 187 6.98 -5.13 12.29
N VAL A 188 5.98 -4.60 13.01
CA VAL A 188 5.49 -3.23 12.78
C VAL A 188 6.54 -2.21 13.17
N ASP A 189 7.28 -2.44 14.26
CA ASP A 189 8.27 -1.48 14.75
C ASP A 189 9.44 -1.35 13.76
N GLU A 190 9.92 -2.45 13.18
CA GLU A 190 10.95 -2.46 12.15
C GLU A 190 10.47 -1.79 10.85
N VAL A 191 9.21 -2.00 10.50
CA VAL A 191 8.59 -1.33 9.34
C VAL A 191 8.51 0.17 9.56
N LEU A 192 8.11 0.62 10.75
CA LEU A 192 8.03 2.04 11.10
C LEU A 192 9.39 2.72 11.09
N GLU A 193 10.43 2.06 11.61
CA GLU A 193 11.80 2.55 11.54
C GLU A 193 12.24 2.78 10.09
N ILE A 194 11.97 1.82 9.19
CA ILE A 194 12.28 1.97 7.77
C ILE A 194 11.45 3.12 7.14
N CYS A 195 10.17 3.26 7.51
CA CYS A 195 9.35 4.38 7.04
C CYS A 195 10.01 5.72 7.40
N GLU A 196 10.36 5.90 8.67
CA GLU A 196 10.96 7.14 9.18
C GLU A 196 12.31 7.44 8.49
N MET A 197 13.15 6.42 8.27
CA MET A 197 14.41 6.57 7.55
C MET A 197 14.22 7.01 6.10
N LEU A 198 13.25 6.43 5.38
CA LEU A 198 12.98 6.76 3.98
C LEU A 198 12.26 8.09 3.79
N GLU A 199 11.46 8.52 4.76
CA GLU A 199 10.73 9.79 4.75
C GLU A 199 11.61 11.00 5.12
N SER A 200 12.73 10.76 5.82
CA SER A 200 13.70 11.80 6.19
C SER A 200 14.74 12.12 5.12
N THR A 201 14.70 11.43 3.97
CA THR A 201 15.67 11.57 2.88
C THR A 201 15.12 12.44 1.75
#